data_2ed036f2244141fdec5b8c97adfe5f47
#
_entry.id   2ed036f2244141fdec5b8c97adfe5f47
#
_cell.length_a   1.000
_cell.length_b   1.000
_cell.length_c   1.000
_cell.angle_alpha   90.00
_cell.angle_beta   90.00
_cell.angle_gamma   90.00
#
_symmetry.space_group_name_H-M   'P 1'
#
loop_
_entity.id
_entity.type
_entity.pdbx_description
1 polymer ?
#
loop_
_entity_poly.entity_id
_entity_poly.type
_entity_poly.pdbx_seq_one_letter_code
_entity_poly.pdbx_strand_id
1 'polypeptide(L)'
;MTLINDFNTDKNMERKVRVRFAPSPTGPLHIGGVRTALYNYLFARQHGGDMILRIEDTDSNRFVPGAEEYINEALAWLGIGIDEGVREGGKYGPYKQSERRDIYREHVGKLLDAGKAYIAFDTPEELEAARKAVPNFQYDASTRGSMRNSLSMDQAEVKKLIDAGEKYVVRFKIEPGRDVEVNDLIRGKVTINSSILDDKVLYLSLIHISEP
;
A
#
# COMPACT_ATOMS: atom_id res chain seq x y z
N MET A 1 1.61 16.62 16.65
CA MET A 1 1.01 17.58 15.70
C MET A 1 1.98 18.00 14.59
N THR A 2 3.08 17.28 14.31
CA THR A 2 4.18 17.84 13.48
C THR A 2 4.62 16.94 12.32
N LEU A 3 4.08 15.74 12.13
CA LEU A 3 4.58 14.82 11.09
C LEU A 3 3.85 14.88 9.74
N ILE A 4 2.73 15.58 9.64
CA ILE A 4 2.00 15.74 8.35
C ILE A 4 2.36 17.08 7.68
N ASN A 5 2.84 18.06 8.42
CA ASN A 5 3.21 19.38 7.85
C ASN A 5 4.58 19.41 7.19
N ASP A 6 5.48 18.44 7.44
CA ASP A 6 6.83 18.43 6.87
C ASP A 6 6.86 18.05 5.38
N PHE A 7 5.75 17.56 4.83
CA PHE A 7 5.65 17.32 3.38
C PHE A 7 5.38 18.59 2.55
N ASN A 8 5.13 19.75 3.19
CA ASN A 8 4.68 20.95 2.49
C ASN A 8 5.61 22.17 2.65
N THR A 9 6.82 22.02 3.21
CA THR A 9 7.69 23.17 3.55
C THR A 9 8.87 23.42 2.62
N ASP A 10 9.09 22.61 1.57
CA ASP A 10 10.06 22.94 0.54
C ASP A 10 9.41 23.68 -0.64
N LYS A 11 9.09 24.95 -0.42
CA LYS A 11 8.46 25.84 -1.40
C LYS A 11 9.34 26.27 -2.57
N ASN A 12 10.54 25.70 -2.79
CA ASN A 12 11.45 26.19 -3.84
C ASN A 12 12.34 25.14 -4.54
N MET A 13 12.05 23.85 -4.46
CA MET A 13 12.56 22.91 -5.46
C MET A 13 11.41 22.50 -6.33
N GLU A 14 11.41 22.87 -7.61
CA GLU A 14 10.54 22.29 -8.62
C GLU A 14 10.79 20.77 -8.64
N ARG A 15 10.01 20.03 -7.87
CA ARG A 15 10.10 18.58 -7.87
C ARG A 15 9.66 18.11 -9.25
N LYS A 16 10.54 17.44 -9.96
CA LYS A 16 10.20 16.77 -11.22
C LYS A 16 8.96 15.89 -11.00
N VAL A 17 7.98 16.02 -11.87
CA VAL A 17 6.78 15.17 -11.83
C VAL A 17 7.21 13.72 -11.99
N ARG A 18 6.72 12.85 -11.12
CA ARG A 18 6.97 11.41 -11.17
C ARG A 18 5.67 10.68 -10.97
N VAL A 19 5.28 9.92 -11.96
CA VAL A 19 4.06 9.12 -11.95
C VAL A 19 4.39 7.63 -11.98
N ARG A 20 3.46 6.81 -11.54
CA ARG A 20 3.69 5.37 -11.47
C ARG A 20 2.50 4.59 -11.98
N PHE A 21 2.77 3.65 -12.86
CA PHE A 21 1.91 2.51 -13.14
C PHE A 21 2.41 1.29 -12.36
N ALA A 22 1.52 0.62 -11.64
CA ALA A 22 1.88 -0.46 -10.72
C ALA A 22 0.97 -1.68 -10.91
N PRO A 23 1.13 -2.41 -12.04
CA PRO A 23 0.35 -3.59 -12.32
C PRO A 23 0.81 -4.80 -11.50
N SER A 24 -0.13 -5.69 -11.16
CA SER A 24 0.18 -7.03 -10.68
C SER A 24 0.32 -7.98 -11.87
N PRO A 25 1.33 -8.88 -11.90
CA PRO A 25 1.57 -9.81 -13.00
C PRO A 25 0.65 -11.05 -12.92
N THR A 26 -0.67 -10.79 -12.90
CA THR A 26 -1.71 -11.81 -12.72
C THR A 26 -2.40 -12.22 -14.02
N GLY A 27 -1.84 -11.83 -15.16
CA GLY A 27 -2.33 -12.13 -16.50
C GLY A 27 -2.11 -11.01 -17.50
N PRO A 28 -2.75 -11.08 -18.67
CA PRO A 28 -2.62 -10.07 -19.71
C PRO A 28 -3.08 -8.68 -19.24
N LEU A 29 -2.36 -7.66 -19.70
CA LEU A 29 -2.74 -6.27 -19.43
C LEU A 29 -4.04 -5.94 -20.20
N HIS A 30 -5.13 -5.70 -19.46
CA HIS A 30 -6.42 -5.36 -20.05
C HIS A 30 -6.55 -3.85 -20.30
N ILE A 31 -7.52 -3.45 -21.10
CA ILE A 31 -7.73 -2.06 -21.52
C ILE A 31 -7.86 -1.06 -20.36
N GLY A 32 -8.39 -1.48 -19.21
CA GLY A 32 -8.46 -0.64 -18.01
C GLY A 32 -7.07 -0.31 -17.46
N GLY A 33 -6.16 -1.28 -17.42
CA GLY A 33 -4.76 -1.08 -17.04
C GLY A 33 -4.04 -0.18 -18.04
N VAL A 34 -4.24 -0.44 -19.35
CA VAL A 34 -3.70 0.41 -20.43
C VAL A 34 -4.14 1.86 -20.28
N ARG A 35 -5.44 2.09 -20.03
CA ARG A 35 -5.95 3.44 -19.80
C ARG A 35 -5.25 4.15 -18.65
N THR A 36 -5.07 3.45 -17.53
CA THR A 36 -4.37 4.01 -16.37
C THR A 36 -2.91 4.34 -16.70
N ALA A 37 -2.20 3.43 -17.38
CA ALA A 37 -0.83 3.67 -17.81
C ALA A 37 -0.73 4.88 -18.77
N LEU A 38 -1.66 4.98 -19.74
CA LEU A 38 -1.69 6.07 -20.72
C LEU A 38 -1.91 7.45 -20.06
N TYR A 39 -2.87 7.56 -19.12
CA TYR A 39 -3.07 8.82 -18.40
C TYR A 39 -1.84 9.26 -17.62
N ASN A 40 -1.20 8.32 -16.90
CA ASN A 40 0.05 8.60 -16.20
C ASN A 40 1.15 9.06 -17.18
N TYR A 41 1.32 8.34 -18.28
CA TYR A 41 2.32 8.65 -19.30
C TYR A 41 2.14 10.04 -19.89
N LEU A 42 0.91 10.36 -20.34
CA LEU A 42 0.60 11.67 -20.93
C LEU A 42 0.82 12.79 -19.92
N PHE A 43 0.41 12.61 -18.67
CA PHE A 43 0.65 13.60 -17.62
C PHE A 43 2.14 13.80 -17.37
N ALA A 44 2.93 12.72 -17.27
CA ALA A 44 4.38 12.84 -17.13
C ALA A 44 5.00 13.61 -18.32
N ARG A 45 4.66 13.25 -19.55
CA ARG A 45 5.22 13.88 -20.74
C ARG A 45 4.83 15.37 -20.86
N GLN A 46 3.60 15.70 -20.52
CA GLN A 46 3.13 17.11 -20.48
C GLN A 46 3.96 17.97 -19.52
N HIS A 47 4.43 17.39 -18.43
CA HIS A 47 5.15 18.10 -17.37
C HIS A 47 6.66 17.83 -17.37
N GLY A 48 7.23 17.22 -18.41
CA GLY A 48 8.66 16.87 -18.45
C GLY A 48 9.08 15.89 -17.36
N GLY A 49 8.13 15.09 -16.89
CA GLY A 49 8.28 14.15 -15.77
C GLY A 49 8.69 12.75 -16.17
N ASP A 50 8.79 11.86 -15.18
CA ASP A 50 9.17 10.45 -15.34
C ASP A 50 7.98 9.52 -15.17
N MET A 51 7.88 8.52 -16.05
CA MET A 51 6.97 7.38 -15.97
C MET A 51 7.67 6.18 -15.35
N ILE A 52 7.16 5.71 -14.22
CA ILE A 52 7.73 4.60 -13.46
C ILE A 52 6.86 3.37 -13.60
N LEU A 53 7.46 2.23 -13.90
CA LEU A 53 6.81 0.91 -13.85
C LEU A 53 7.28 0.15 -12.61
N ARG A 54 6.36 -0.13 -11.68
CA ARG A 54 6.63 -1.00 -10.53
C ARG A 54 5.73 -2.21 -10.58
N ILE A 55 6.33 -3.39 -10.61
CA ILE A 55 5.59 -4.65 -10.61
C ILE A 55 5.16 -5.00 -9.18
N GLU A 56 3.87 -5.18 -8.97
CA GLU A 56 3.29 -5.59 -7.68
C GLU A 56 3.05 -7.11 -7.67
N ASP A 57 4.13 -7.85 -7.43
CA ASP A 57 4.26 -9.31 -7.54
C ASP A 57 4.08 -10.06 -6.21
N THR A 58 3.41 -9.46 -5.24
CA THR A 58 3.21 -10.09 -3.93
C THR A 58 2.08 -11.10 -3.89
N ASP A 59 1.20 -11.13 -4.88
CA ASP A 59 0.13 -12.12 -5.02
C ASP A 59 0.62 -13.39 -5.72
N SER A 60 1.22 -14.30 -4.94
CA SER A 60 1.72 -15.58 -5.47
C SER A 60 0.62 -16.50 -5.96
N ASN A 61 -0.62 -16.38 -5.45
CA ASN A 61 -1.74 -17.26 -5.83
C ASN A 61 -2.26 -16.94 -7.24
N ARG A 62 -2.14 -15.70 -7.67
CA ARG A 62 -2.55 -15.23 -8.99
C ARG A 62 -1.39 -14.96 -9.93
N PHE A 63 -0.17 -15.30 -9.53
CA PHE A 63 0.99 -15.12 -10.39
C PHE A 63 0.88 -15.94 -11.68
N VAL A 64 1.10 -15.28 -12.82
CA VAL A 64 1.10 -15.94 -14.14
C VAL A 64 2.49 -15.81 -14.76
N PRO A 65 3.19 -16.91 -15.02
CA PRO A 65 4.49 -16.87 -15.70
C PRO A 65 4.41 -16.12 -17.04
N GLY A 66 5.38 -15.22 -17.29
CA GLY A 66 5.42 -14.40 -18.51
C GLY A 66 4.54 -13.16 -18.49
N ALA A 67 3.69 -12.95 -17.46
CA ALA A 67 2.82 -11.78 -17.40
C ALA A 67 3.61 -10.46 -17.27
N GLU A 68 4.74 -10.45 -16.55
CA GLU A 68 5.62 -9.28 -16.44
C GLU A 68 6.21 -8.90 -17.80
N GLU A 69 6.68 -9.89 -18.56
CA GLU A 69 7.19 -9.69 -19.91
C GLU A 69 6.11 -9.12 -20.83
N TYR A 70 4.93 -9.73 -20.80
CA TYR A 70 3.77 -9.28 -21.57
C TYR A 70 3.39 -7.83 -21.25
N ILE A 71 3.41 -7.42 -19.97
CA ILE A 71 3.13 -6.03 -19.56
C ILE A 71 4.13 -5.07 -20.24
N ASN A 72 5.42 -5.39 -20.20
CA ASN A 72 6.46 -4.57 -20.83
C ASN A 72 6.30 -4.50 -22.35
N GLU A 73 6.03 -5.61 -23.00
CA GLU A 73 5.80 -5.67 -24.47
C GLU A 73 4.55 -4.89 -24.88
N ALA A 74 3.46 -5.03 -24.12
CA ALA A 74 2.22 -4.30 -24.38
C ALA A 74 2.41 -2.78 -24.25
N LEU A 75 3.11 -2.32 -23.21
CA LEU A 75 3.42 -0.91 -23.03
C LEU A 75 4.32 -0.38 -24.15
N ALA A 76 5.34 -1.13 -24.53
CA ALA A 76 6.23 -0.77 -25.65
C ALA A 76 5.47 -0.70 -26.98
N TRP A 77 4.60 -1.67 -27.27
CA TRP A 77 3.76 -1.69 -28.48
C TRP A 77 2.82 -0.47 -28.54
N LEU A 78 2.34 -0.01 -27.40
CA LEU A 78 1.49 1.18 -27.29
C LEU A 78 2.28 2.50 -27.33
N GLY A 79 3.61 2.46 -27.42
CA GLY A 79 4.46 3.66 -27.37
C GLY A 79 4.54 4.32 -26.00
N ILE A 80 4.17 3.60 -24.93
CA ILE A 80 4.27 4.07 -23.55
C ILE A 80 5.67 3.78 -23.03
N GLY A 81 6.59 4.73 -23.17
CA GLY A 81 7.97 4.61 -22.71
C GLY A 81 8.08 4.70 -21.19
N ILE A 82 8.87 3.81 -20.59
CA ILE A 82 9.17 3.77 -19.15
C ILE A 82 10.54 4.43 -18.92
N ASP A 83 10.62 5.30 -17.93
CA ASP A 83 11.87 5.99 -17.56
C ASP A 83 12.58 5.28 -16.40
N GLU A 84 11.81 4.68 -15.47
CA GLU A 84 12.34 3.88 -14.35
C GLU A 84 11.51 2.61 -14.17
N GLY A 85 12.14 1.48 -13.96
CA GLY A 85 11.45 0.20 -13.81
C GLY A 85 12.41 -0.96 -13.56
N VAL A 86 11.88 -2.19 -13.63
CA VAL A 86 12.68 -3.40 -13.42
C VAL A 86 13.78 -3.52 -14.48
N ARG A 87 13.50 -3.15 -15.74
CA ARG A 87 14.42 -3.22 -16.86
C ARG A 87 15.32 -1.99 -16.97
N GLU A 88 14.73 -0.83 -16.81
CA GLU A 88 15.40 0.46 -16.97
C GLU A 88 16.30 0.80 -15.78
N GLY A 89 16.02 0.18 -14.62
CA GLY A 89 16.65 0.57 -13.37
C GLY A 89 16.14 1.91 -12.88
N GLY A 90 16.96 2.61 -12.08
CA GLY A 90 16.68 3.94 -11.60
C GLY A 90 17.09 4.15 -10.14
N LYS A 91 16.98 5.38 -9.68
CA LYS A 91 17.49 5.84 -8.38
C LYS A 91 16.73 5.27 -7.18
N TYR A 92 15.46 4.89 -7.38
CA TYR A 92 14.54 4.56 -6.29
C TYR A 92 14.11 3.08 -6.30
N GLY A 93 14.95 2.22 -6.90
CA GLY A 93 14.75 0.76 -6.86
C GLY A 93 14.72 0.18 -5.45
N PRO A 94 14.43 -1.10 -5.32
CA PRO A 94 13.98 -2.02 -6.39
C PRO A 94 12.57 -1.70 -6.90
N TYR A 95 12.27 -2.14 -8.14
CA TYR A 95 10.99 -1.89 -8.82
C TYR A 95 10.07 -3.11 -8.87
N LYS A 96 10.40 -4.19 -8.14
CA LYS A 96 9.50 -5.28 -7.76
C LYS A 96 9.09 -5.11 -6.31
N GLN A 97 7.80 -5.27 -6.03
CA GLN A 97 7.29 -5.10 -4.67
C GLN A 97 7.86 -6.16 -3.72
N SER A 98 8.03 -7.39 -4.18
CA SER A 98 8.62 -8.48 -3.40
C SER A 98 10.05 -8.21 -2.93
N GLU A 99 10.82 -7.41 -3.67
CA GLU A 99 12.21 -7.04 -3.36
C GLU A 99 12.31 -5.87 -2.35
N ARG A 100 11.19 -5.26 -1.95
CA ARG A 100 11.14 -4.07 -1.09
C ARG A 100 10.89 -4.38 0.39
N ARG A 101 10.99 -5.63 0.78
CA ARG A 101 10.66 -6.11 2.14
C ARG A 101 11.36 -5.34 3.25
N ASP A 102 12.67 -5.15 3.12
CA ASP A 102 13.46 -4.50 4.17
C ASP A 102 13.11 -3.01 4.31
N ILE A 103 12.82 -2.35 3.18
CA ILE A 103 12.32 -0.96 3.18
C ILE A 103 10.98 -0.89 3.93
N TYR A 104 10.06 -1.81 3.63
CA TYR A 104 8.75 -1.84 4.31
C TYR A 104 8.89 -2.17 5.80
N ARG A 105 9.74 -3.13 6.16
CA ARG A 105 10.01 -3.48 7.56
C ARG A 105 10.55 -2.30 8.36
N GLU A 106 11.50 -1.56 7.82
CA GLU A 106 12.05 -0.35 8.45
C GLU A 106 10.96 0.69 8.71
N HIS A 107 10.15 1.00 7.70
CA HIS A 107 9.11 2.02 7.83
C HIS A 107 7.96 1.60 8.74
N VAL A 108 7.56 0.33 8.70
CA VAL A 108 6.55 -0.24 9.60
C VAL A 108 7.05 -0.22 11.03
N GLY A 109 8.33 -0.54 11.28
CA GLY A 109 8.94 -0.42 12.60
C GLY A 109 8.80 0.98 13.18
N LYS A 110 9.10 2.00 12.39
CA LYS A 110 8.92 3.41 12.81
C LYS A 110 7.48 3.75 13.18
N LEU A 111 6.49 3.17 12.49
CA LEU A 111 5.07 3.38 12.81
C LEU A 111 4.65 2.66 14.09
N LEU A 112 5.16 1.45 14.31
CA LEU A 112 4.94 0.70 15.56
C LEU A 112 5.54 1.44 16.74
N ASP A 113 6.79 1.88 16.65
CA ASP A 113 7.49 2.65 17.70
C ASP A 113 6.78 3.97 18.02
N ALA A 114 6.20 4.61 17.02
CA ALA A 114 5.42 5.84 17.17
C ALA A 114 3.98 5.59 17.68
N GLY A 115 3.56 4.34 17.92
CA GLY A 115 2.19 3.98 18.29
C GLY A 115 1.14 4.30 17.24
N LYS A 116 1.55 4.44 15.97
CA LYS A 116 0.66 4.73 14.82
C LYS A 116 0.23 3.47 14.08
N ALA A 117 0.79 2.33 14.43
CA ALA A 117 0.43 1.01 13.93
C ALA A 117 0.41 0.00 15.08
N TYR A 118 -0.14 -1.17 14.84
CA TYR A 118 -0.20 -2.26 15.79
C TYR A 118 -0.20 -3.61 15.07
N ILE A 119 0.20 -4.66 15.79
CA ILE A 119 0.25 -6.04 15.29
C ILE A 119 -1.09 -6.71 15.52
N ALA A 120 -1.62 -7.41 14.51
CA ALA A 120 -2.86 -8.18 14.59
C ALA A 120 -2.63 -9.62 14.14
N PHE A 121 -3.18 -10.58 14.90
CA PHE A 121 -3.02 -12.02 14.72
C PHE A 121 -4.30 -12.72 14.27
N ASP A 122 -5.35 -11.95 13.98
CA ASP A 122 -6.64 -12.51 13.52
C ASP A 122 -6.46 -13.31 12.25
N THR A 123 -6.98 -14.54 12.25
CA THR A 123 -6.98 -15.40 11.05
C THR A 123 -8.08 -14.98 10.07
N PRO A 124 -8.00 -15.40 8.79
CA PRO A 124 -9.08 -15.17 7.82
C PRO A 124 -10.43 -15.69 8.32
N GLU A 125 -10.45 -16.84 9.00
CA GLU A 125 -11.65 -17.46 9.55
C GLU A 125 -12.26 -16.64 10.69
N GLU A 126 -11.42 -16.10 11.58
CA GLU A 126 -11.85 -15.20 12.67
C GLU A 126 -12.42 -13.90 12.10
N LEU A 127 -11.78 -13.33 11.08
CA LEU A 127 -12.28 -12.14 10.38
C LEU A 127 -13.61 -12.40 9.66
N GLU A 128 -13.76 -13.57 9.03
CA GLU A 128 -15.02 -13.95 8.41
C GLU A 128 -16.14 -14.15 9.44
N ALA A 129 -15.83 -14.77 10.57
CA ALA A 129 -16.78 -14.91 11.68
C ALA A 129 -17.22 -13.54 12.22
N ALA A 130 -16.29 -12.60 12.40
CA ALA A 130 -16.62 -11.24 12.82
C ALA A 130 -17.51 -10.51 11.79
N ARG A 131 -17.24 -10.64 10.49
CA ARG A 131 -18.08 -10.08 9.42
C ARG A 131 -19.49 -10.67 9.39
N LYS A 132 -19.65 -11.93 9.75
CA LYS A 132 -20.98 -12.58 9.87
C LYS A 132 -21.74 -12.14 11.12
N ALA A 133 -21.01 -11.88 12.22
CA ALA A 133 -21.62 -11.51 13.50
C ALA A 133 -22.03 -10.03 13.57
N VAL A 134 -21.30 -9.14 12.89
CA VAL A 134 -21.51 -7.70 12.96
C VAL A 134 -21.88 -7.17 11.56
N PRO A 135 -23.08 -6.63 11.36
CA PRO A 135 -23.45 -5.99 10.10
C PRO A 135 -22.49 -4.85 9.74
N ASN A 136 -22.02 -4.85 8.48
CA ASN A 136 -21.06 -3.86 7.97
C ASN A 136 -19.74 -3.81 8.77
N PHE A 137 -19.28 -4.94 9.27
CA PHE A 137 -18.04 -5.03 10.03
C PHE A 137 -16.88 -4.34 9.29
N GLN A 138 -16.22 -3.43 9.98
CA GLN A 138 -14.95 -2.84 9.60
C GLN A 138 -13.96 -3.09 10.74
N TYR A 139 -12.70 -3.31 10.39
CA TYR A 139 -11.64 -3.40 11.38
C TYR A 139 -11.16 -1.97 11.68
N ASP A 140 -11.73 -1.33 12.69
CA ASP A 140 -11.56 0.09 13.01
C ASP A 140 -11.44 0.37 14.52
N ALA A 141 -11.50 1.63 14.89
CA ALA A 141 -11.42 2.06 16.29
C ALA A 141 -12.49 1.45 17.20
N SER A 142 -13.67 1.10 16.68
CA SER A 142 -14.79 0.54 17.44
C SER A 142 -14.67 -0.96 17.65
N THR A 143 -14.07 -1.68 16.70
CA THR A 143 -14.03 -3.14 16.68
C THR A 143 -12.67 -3.72 17.10
N ARG A 144 -11.54 -3.01 16.87
CA ARG A 144 -10.20 -3.51 17.17
C ARG A 144 -9.99 -3.95 18.62
N GLY A 145 -10.73 -3.37 19.58
CA GLY A 145 -10.65 -3.74 20.99
C GLY A 145 -11.17 -5.15 21.33
N SER A 146 -12.02 -5.71 20.45
CA SER A 146 -12.54 -7.08 20.57
C SER A 146 -11.79 -8.11 19.67
N MET A 147 -10.82 -7.65 18.90
CA MET A 147 -10.05 -8.47 17.96
C MET A 147 -8.70 -8.89 18.56
N ARG A 148 -8.08 -9.91 17.99
CA ARG A 148 -6.83 -10.51 18.49
C ARG A 148 -5.60 -9.72 18.03
N ASN A 149 -5.22 -8.68 18.78
CA ASN A 149 -4.14 -7.79 18.40
C ASN A 149 -3.35 -7.24 19.61
N SER A 150 -2.23 -6.58 19.34
CA SER A 150 -1.32 -6.06 20.36
C SER A 150 -1.87 -4.91 21.21
N LEU A 151 -3.05 -4.38 20.89
CA LEU A 151 -3.73 -3.37 21.72
C LEU A 151 -4.72 -4.00 22.70
N SER A 152 -5.23 -5.20 22.40
CA SER A 152 -6.22 -5.94 23.22
C SER A 152 -5.59 -7.08 24.03
N MET A 153 -4.38 -7.54 23.67
CA MET A 153 -3.68 -8.67 24.29
C MET A 153 -2.60 -8.20 25.27
N ASP A 154 -2.22 -9.10 26.18
CA ASP A 154 -1.04 -8.88 27.04
C ASP A 154 0.25 -8.86 26.21
N GLN A 155 1.16 -7.94 26.55
CA GLN A 155 2.41 -7.76 25.81
C GLN A 155 3.35 -8.97 25.87
N ALA A 156 3.31 -9.75 26.96
CA ALA A 156 4.11 -10.97 27.08
C ALA A 156 3.57 -12.06 26.15
N GLU A 157 2.25 -12.12 25.97
CA GLU A 157 1.61 -13.04 25.02
C GLU A 157 1.92 -12.64 23.58
N VAL A 158 1.81 -11.35 23.24
CA VAL A 158 2.18 -10.81 21.93
C VAL A 158 3.63 -11.20 21.58
N LYS A 159 4.55 -10.96 22.51
CA LYS A 159 5.96 -11.32 22.32
C LYS A 159 6.13 -12.82 22.09
N LYS A 160 5.48 -13.67 22.90
CA LYS A 160 5.52 -15.13 22.76
C LYS A 160 5.05 -15.59 21.37
N LEU A 161 3.97 -15.01 20.84
CA LEU A 161 3.46 -15.32 19.51
C LEU A 161 4.45 -14.94 18.40
N ILE A 162 5.07 -13.76 18.51
CA ILE A 162 6.09 -13.30 17.56
C ILE A 162 7.31 -14.23 17.60
N ASP A 163 7.82 -14.55 18.80
CA ASP A 163 8.98 -15.41 19.01
C ASP A 163 8.70 -16.86 18.52
N ALA A 164 7.45 -17.31 18.58
CA ALA A 164 6.99 -18.59 18.05
C ALA A 164 6.82 -18.60 16.52
N GLY A 165 6.98 -17.46 15.83
CA GLY A 165 6.79 -17.33 14.39
C GLY A 165 5.33 -17.34 13.94
N GLU A 166 4.38 -17.00 14.84
CA GLU A 166 2.98 -16.87 14.48
C GLU A 166 2.78 -15.83 13.38
N LYS A 167 1.89 -16.11 12.44
CA LYS A 167 1.56 -15.18 11.35
C LYS A 167 0.85 -13.96 11.91
N TYR A 168 1.27 -12.78 11.46
CA TYR A 168 0.63 -11.54 11.85
C TYR A 168 0.60 -10.53 10.69
N VAL A 169 -0.27 -9.56 10.80
CA VAL A 169 -0.27 -8.36 9.97
C VAL A 169 -0.01 -7.13 10.83
N VAL A 170 0.51 -6.08 10.23
CA VAL A 170 0.58 -4.77 10.89
C VAL A 170 -0.50 -3.87 10.30
N ARG A 171 -1.36 -3.34 11.18
CA ARG A 171 -2.44 -2.43 10.80
C ARG A 171 -2.13 -1.00 11.19
N PHE A 172 -2.58 -0.08 10.36
CA PHE A 172 -2.54 1.34 10.69
C PHE A 172 -3.54 1.62 11.82
N LYS A 173 -3.11 2.36 12.85
CA LYS A 173 -3.96 2.75 13.96
C LYS A 173 -4.62 4.08 13.65
N ILE A 174 -5.82 4.05 13.09
CA ILE A 174 -6.60 5.26 12.81
C ILE A 174 -7.14 5.84 14.11
N GLU A 175 -6.88 7.13 14.34
CA GLU A 175 -7.50 7.90 15.41
C GLU A 175 -8.81 8.50 14.88
N PRO A 176 -9.99 8.11 15.44
CA PRO A 176 -11.28 8.60 14.94
C PRO A 176 -11.49 10.09 15.29
N GLY A 177 -12.43 10.73 14.62
CA GLY A 177 -12.87 12.09 14.96
C GLY A 177 -11.96 13.20 14.46
N ARG A 178 -11.02 12.93 13.56
CA ARG A 178 -10.17 13.95 12.94
C ARG A 178 -10.62 14.23 11.52
N ASP A 179 -10.67 15.49 11.15
CA ASP A 179 -10.88 15.89 9.77
C ASP A 179 -9.52 15.90 9.04
N VAL A 180 -9.45 15.11 7.97
CA VAL A 180 -8.30 15.05 7.07
C VAL A 180 -8.64 15.86 5.82
N GLU A 181 -7.90 16.93 5.59
CA GLU A 181 -8.07 17.79 4.43
C GLU A 181 -7.08 17.39 3.33
N VAL A 182 -7.61 17.19 2.13
CA VAL A 182 -6.83 16.90 0.92
C VAL A 182 -7.17 17.95 -0.14
N ASN A 183 -6.15 18.58 -0.68
CA ASN A 183 -6.30 19.46 -1.84
C ASN A 183 -6.20 18.63 -3.11
N ASP A 184 -7.35 18.16 -3.60
CA ASP A 184 -7.44 17.40 -4.84
C ASP A 184 -7.34 18.34 -6.05
N LEU A 185 -6.54 17.97 -7.05
CA LEU A 185 -6.31 18.80 -8.24
C LEU A 185 -7.56 18.99 -9.10
N ILE A 186 -8.53 18.10 -8.98
CA ILE A 186 -9.76 18.10 -9.78
C ILE A 186 -10.95 18.62 -8.96
N ARG A 187 -11.07 18.13 -7.71
CA ARG A 187 -12.21 18.40 -6.82
C ARG A 187 -12.00 19.58 -5.89
N GLY A 188 -10.79 20.12 -5.84
CA GLY A 188 -10.41 21.15 -4.87
C GLY A 188 -10.26 20.59 -3.46
N LYS A 189 -10.64 21.35 -2.46
CA LYS A 189 -10.53 20.96 -1.06
C LYS A 189 -11.57 19.88 -0.71
N VAL A 190 -11.09 18.68 -0.36
CA VAL A 190 -11.90 17.56 0.12
C VAL A 190 -11.58 17.32 1.59
N THR A 191 -12.58 17.24 2.44
CA THR A 191 -12.45 16.93 3.86
C THR A 191 -13.07 15.56 4.14
N ILE A 192 -12.31 14.67 4.77
CA ILE A 192 -12.75 13.33 5.15
C ILE A 192 -12.59 13.18 6.66
N ASN A 193 -13.66 12.85 7.37
CA ASN A 193 -13.56 12.55 8.79
C ASN A 193 -12.99 11.14 8.97
N SER A 194 -11.95 11.01 9.82
CA SER A 194 -11.24 9.75 10.03
C SER A 194 -12.08 8.66 10.70
N SER A 195 -13.22 8.99 11.28
CA SER A 195 -14.13 8.01 11.89
C SER A 195 -14.74 7.02 10.89
N ILE A 196 -14.70 7.33 9.58
CA ILE A 196 -15.19 6.42 8.54
C ILE A 196 -14.11 5.50 7.97
N LEU A 197 -12.88 5.67 8.44
CA LEU A 197 -11.72 4.93 7.92
C LEU A 197 -11.48 3.68 8.78
N ASP A 198 -11.20 2.57 8.12
CA ASP A 198 -10.77 1.33 8.75
C ASP A 198 -9.24 1.27 8.95
N ASP A 199 -8.82 0.43 9.89
CA ASP A 199 -7.40 0.17 10.18
C ASP A 199 -6.80 -0.72 9.08
N LYS A 200 -6.36 -0.12 7.98
CA LYS A 200 -5.80 -0.83 6.82
C LYS A 200 -4.56 -1.65 7.19
N VAL A 201 -4.42 -2.82 6.57
CA VAL A 201 -3.19 -3.60 6.63
C VAL A 201 -2.09 -2.85 5.88
N LEU A 202 -0.96 -2.63 6.57
CA LEU A 202 0.23 -1.98 6.03
C LEU A 202 1.31 -2.98 5.66
N TYR A 203 1.40 -4.10 6.40
CA TYR A 203 2.48 -5.06 6.27
C TYR A 203 2.00 -6.46 6.66
N LEU A 204 2.49 -7.46 5.95
CA LEU A 204 2.28 -8.89 6.19
C LEU A 204 3.60 -9.52 6.63
N SER A 205 3.61 -10.25 7.76
CA SER A 205 4.83 -10.91 8.28
C SER A 205 5.35 -12.02 7.37
N LEU A 206 4.45 -12.66 6.63
CA LEU A 206 4.78 -13.64 5.59
C LEU A 206 4.42 -13.07 4.23
N ILE A 207 5.42 -12.89 3.38
CA ILE A 207 5.20 -12.42 2.01
C ILE A 207 4.87 -13.61 1.11
N HIS A 208 3.75 -14.23 1.30
CA HIS A 208 3.11 -15.15 0.37
C HIS A 208 1.59 -15.01 0.40
N ILE A 209 1.08 -13.89 0.91
CA ILE A 209 -0.36 -13.66 0.96
C ILE A 209 -0.64 -12.38 0.23
N SER A 210 -1.25 -12.52 -0.92
CA SER A 210 -1.95 -11.47 -1.62
C SER A 210 -3.07 -10.95 -0.76
N GLU A 211 -3.13 -9.66 -0.63
CA GLU A 211 -4.35 -9.01 -0.16
C GLU A 211 -5.36 -8.97 -1.30
N PRO A 212 -6.63 -9.20 -0.99
CA PRO A 212 -7.73 -8.98 -1.92
C PRO A 212 -7.94 -7.50 -2.23
#